data_b3e10040cb3f12ee8a4c15b80d4b93f9
#
_entry.id   b3e10040cb3f12ee8a4c15b80d4b93f9
#
_cell.length_a   1.000
_cell.length_b   1.000
_cell.length_c   1.000
_cell.angle_alpha   90.00
_cell.angle_beta   90.00
_cell.angle_gamma   90.00
#
_symmetry.space_group_name_H-M   'P 1'
#
loop_
_entity.id
_entity.type
_entity.pdbx_description
1 polymer ?
#
loop_
_entity_poly.entity_id
_entity_poly.type
_entity_poly.pdbx_seq_one_letter_code
_entity_poly.pdbx_strand_id
1 'polypeptide(L)'
;MSKRRNVAVKHGRTRASKRRHVSPNDGEPSALLCPITHEMFRDPVVVIASGQTYERGAILRHFRIRNTDPCTNEIVYEKKLVQNVQTRKSVQHWLEANQGKTPSGWESRDVPSPGFEAALDDIDIKTLKTIRQHCYLSDLWTDGQYPGEWPGVRVDARRVVNLDLSMKKIRSLPSAIGNLTALKVLDLSMNYLAHLPESIGNLTSLNVLDLRSNELTNIPISIGKLTSLDTMGLDNNKITNLPQSIGTLASLERFDCDRNKLTDFPESIGDLSKLTRLSCENNHIADIPNSIGKLASLNILRLSSNDLTRLPESIGNLTSLEVLDLDNNALSDIPESLGKLDKLINLSICDNQLKQLPKTIRKLSSLKSLCVCNNKLKSLPTSLGGLPSLTRMVLPNNELTRIPCSVGNLIALKHLDLRGNALTRVPQSLSKLSKLEELYLIDSLVCRECVPEPLRAITKFG
;
A
#
# COMPACT_ATOMS: atom_id res chain seq x y z
N MET A 1 9.32 -47.76 57.42
CA MET A 1 8.78 -48.62 56.38
C MET A 1 7.69 -47.83 55.62
N SER A 2 7.96 -47.38 54.45
CA SER A 2 7.01 -47.12 53.37
C SER A 2 7.72 -46.58 52.13
N LYS A 3 7.61 -47.29 51.03
CA LYS A 3 8.33 -47.03 49.79
C LYS A 3 7.65 -45.88 49.04
N ARG A 4 8.38 -44.83 48.73
CA ARG A 4 7.97 -43.80 47.77
C ARG A 4 8.18 -44.32 46.35
N ARG A 5 7.11 -44.43 45.56
CA ARG A 5 7.15 -44.67 44.10
C ARG A 5 7.34 -43.31 43.39
N ASN A 6 8.44 -43.16 42.68
CA ASN A 6 8.66 -42.10 41.71
C ASN A 6 7.80 -42.35 40.47
N VAL A 7 6.93 -41.41 40.12
CA VAL A 7 6.23 -41.36 38.84
C VAL A 7 7.00 -40.39 37.94
N ALA A 8 7.65 -40.94 36.91
CA ALA A 8 8.33 -40.17 35.90
C ALA A 8 7.33 -39.56 34.93
N VAL A 9 7.24 -38.23 34.90
CA VAL A 9 6.48 -37.49 33.90
C VAL A 9 7.28 -37.48 32.61
N LYS A 10 6.80 -38.20 31.61
CA LYS A 10 7.32 -38.16 30.23
C LYS A 10 6.92 -36.86 29.58
N HIS A 11 7.87 -35.97 29.38
CA HIS A 11 7.70 -34.80 28.51
C HIS A 11 7.59 -35.27 27.05
N GLY A 12 6.40 -35.11 26.47
CA GLY A 12 6.16 -35.32 25.05
C GLY A 12 6.92 -34.28 24.23
N ARG A 13 7.97 -34.71 23.55
CA ARG A 13 8.64 -33.94 22.51
C ARG A 13 7.68 -33.81 21.32
N THR A 14 7.17 -32.62 21.05
CA THR A 14 6.52 -32.28 19.80
C THR A 14 7.52 -32.51 18.67
N ARG A 15 7.19 -33.42 17.76
CA ARG A 15 7.91 -33.64 16.51
C ARG A 15 7.85 -32.38 15.66
N ALA A 16 8.95 -31.65 15.60
CA ALA A 16 9.19 -30.69 14.50
C ALA A 16 9.23 -31.55 13.21
N SER A 17 8.30 -31.27 12.29
CA SER A 17 8.30 -31.87 10.97
C SER A 17 9.59 -31.46 10.27
N LYS A 18 10.54 -32.36 10.17
CA LYS A 18 11.70 -32.26 9.28
C LYS A 18 11.13 -32.11 7.86
N ARG A 19 11.18 -30.91 7.30
CA ARG A 19 11.07 -30.74 5.85
C ARG A 19 12.15 -31.64 5.25
N ARG A 20 11.73 -32.68 4.55
CA ARG A 20 12.62 -33.52 3.74
C ARG A 20 13.22 -32.57 2.68
N HIS A 21 14.53 -32.40 2.69
CA HIS A 21 15.28 -31.96 1.52
C HIS A 21 15.05 -33.03 0.47
N VAL A 22 14.15 -32.76 -0.47
CA VAL A 22 14.08 -33.55 -1.70
C VAL A 22 15.28 -33.07 -2.51
N SER A 23 16.22 -33.98 -2.71
CA SER A 23 17.32 -33.82 -3.67
C SER A 23 16.69 -33.53 -5.05
N PRO A 24 17.29 -32.65 -5.89
CA PRO A 24 16.82 -32.47 -7.25
C PRO A 24 16.68 -33.82 -7.93
N ASN A 25 15.53 -34.08 -8.56
CA ASN A 25 15.36 -35.29 -9.35
C ASN A 25 16.46 -35.36 -10.42
N ASP A 26 17.22 -36.42 -10.45
CA ASP A 26 18.30 -36.64 -11.41
C ASP A 26 17.79 -36.45 -12.85
N GLY A 27 18.15 -35.34 -13.48
CA GLY A 27 17.85 -35.08 -14.87
C GLY A 27 17.02 -33.82 -15.19
N GLU A 28 16.55 -33.05 -14.20
CA GLU A 28 15.90 -31.76 -14.46
C GLU A 28 16.96 -30.64 -14.55
N PRO A 29 16.98 -29.85 -15.66
CA PRO A 29 17.91 -28.75 -15.77
C PRO A 29 17.64 -27.66 -14.71
N SER A 30 18.64 -27.26 -13.95
CA SER A 30 18.53 -26.23 -12.92
C SER A 30 17.99 -24.88 -13.46
N ALA A 31 18.24 -24.59 -14.73
CA ALA A 31 17.72 -23.41 -15.43
C ALA A 31 16.18 -23.41 -15.59
N LEU A 32 15.53 -24.55 -15.41
CA LEU A 32 14.07 -24.70 -15.51
C LEU A 32 13.40 -24.78 -14.13
N LEU A 33 14.16 -24.56 -13.03
CA LEU A 33 13.64 -24.59 -11.67
C LEU A 33 13.51 -23.19 -11.09
N CYS A 34 12.40 -22.92 -10.40
CA CYS A 34 12.19 -21.66 -9.71
C CYS A 34 13.14 -21.52 -8.50
N PRO A 35 13.88 -20.40 -8.36
CA PRO A 35 14.80 -20.20 -7.24
C PRO A 35 14.14 -20.14 -5.85
N ILE A 36 12.83 -19.89 -5.79
CA ILE A 36 12.08 -19.82 -4.52
C ILE A 36 11.52 -21.19 -4.12
N THR A 37 10.92 -21.91 -5.08
CA THR A 37 10.23 -23.19 -4.81
C THR A 37 11.12 -24.39 -5.02
N HIS A 38 12.18 -24.25 -5.82
CA HIS A 38 13.05 -25.33 -6.30
C HIS A 38 12.29 -26.40 -7.10
N GLU A 39 11.16 -26.02 -7.68
CA GLU A 39 10.29 -26.86 -8.51
C GLU A 39 10.34 -26.35 -9.96
N MET A 40 10.03 -27.22 -10.93
CA MET A 40 9.97 -26.83 -12.32
C MET A 40 8.91 -25.76 -12.57
N PHE A 41 9.25 -24.76 -13.39
CA PHE A 41 8.36 -23.66 -13.69
C PHE A 41 7.05 -24.13 -14.36
N ARG A 42 5.93 -23.59 -13.87
CA ARG A 42 4.61 -23.69 -14.52
C ARG A 42 4.20 -22.37 -15.18
N ASP A 43 4.40 -21.26 -14.46
CA ASP A 43 4.10 -19.90 -14.92
C ASP A 43 5.29 -18.97 -14.63
N PRO A 44 6.39 -19.10 -15.41
CA PRO A 44 7.60 -18.32 -15.20
C PRO A 44 7.40 -16.85 -15.56
N VAL A 45 7.80 -15.96 -14.65
CA VAL A 45 7.80 -14.51 -14.84
C VAL A 45 9.16 -13.91 -14.52
N VAL A 46 9.48 -12.83 -15.22
CA VAL A 46 10.69 -12.03 -14.97
C VAL A 46 10.31 -10.83 -14.10
N VAL A 47 11.07 -10.60 -13.04
CA VAL A 47 11.06 -9.32 -12.31
C VAL A 47 11.87 -8.32 -13.14
N ILE A 48 11.23 -7.29 -13.69
CA ILE A 48 11.91 -6.37 -14.63
C ILE A 48 13.12 -5.69 -13.99
N ALA A 49 13.00 -5.30 -12.71
CA ALA A 49 14.06 -4.60 -12.00
C ALA A 49 15.37 -5.43 -11.86
N SER A 50 15.28 -6.75 -11.71
CA SER A 50 16.42 -7.63 -11.49
C SER A 50 16.75 -8.54 -12.68
N GLY A 51 15.85 -8.67 -13.64
CA GLY A 51 15.95 -9.61 -14.75
C GLY A 51 15.83 -11.09 -14.35
N GLN A 52 15.55 -11.39 -13.07
CA GLN A 52 15.46 -12.77 -12.56
C GLN A 52 14.09 -13.39 -12.83
N THR A 53 14.11 -14.71 -13.08
CA THR A 53 12.90 -15.49 -13.38
C THR A 53 12.44 -16.28 -12.16
N TYR A 54 11.13 -16.19 -11.88
CA TYR A 54 10.50 -16.87 -10.75
C TYR A 54 9.17 -17.51 -11.18
N GLU A 55 8.69 -18.48 -10.41
CA GLU A 55 7.29 -18.91 -10.48
C GLU A 55 6.39 -17.76 -10.00
N ARG A 56 5.40 -17.35 -10.80
CA ARG A 56 4.55 -16.18 -10.53
C ARG A 56 3.94 -16.18 -9.13
N GLY A 57 3.32 -17.29 -8.74
CA GLY A 57 2.72 -17.43 -7.41
C GLY A 57 3.72 -17.27 -6.27
N ALA A 58 4.96 -17.72 -6.47
CA ALA A 58 6.01 -17.65 -5.45
C ALA A 58 6.52 -16.21 -5.26
N ILE A 59 6.85 -15.51 -6.35
CA ILE A 59 7.36 -14.14 -6.27
C ILE A 59 6.29 -13.15 -5.77
N LEU A 60 5.03 -13.34 -6.16
CA LEU A 60 3.95 -12.50 -5.64
C LEU A 60 3.75 -12.68 -4.13
N ARG A 61 3.86 -13.91 -3.59
CA ARG A 61 3.85 -14.15 -2.14
C ARG A 61 5.04 -13.49 -1.45
N HIS A 62 6.24 -13.55 -2.04
CA HIS A 62 7.44 -12.88 -1.51
C HIS A 62 7.23 -11.36 -1.43
N PHE A 63 6.73 -10.73 -2.49
CA PHE A 63 6.50 -9.28 -2.56
C PHE A 63 5.37 -8.76 -1.65
N ARG A 64 4.52 -9.63 -1.12
CA ARG A 64 3.57 -9.26 -0.04
C ARG A 64 4.27 -9.03 1.30
N ILE A 65 5.43 -9.65 1.51
CA ILE A 65 6.14 -9.62 2.78
C ILE A 65 7.38 -8.71 2.71
N ARG A 66 8.08 -8.69 1.56
CA ARG A 66 9.34 -7.97 1.37
C ARG A 66 9.35 -7.23 0.04
N ASN A 67 10.09 -6.11 0.02
CA ASN A 67 10.29 -5.30 -1.19
C ASN A 67 11.67 -5.56 -1.81
N THR A 68 12.20 -6.77 -1.68
CA THR A 68 13.52 -7.15 -2.23
C THR A 68 13.38 -8.31 -3.18
N ASP A 69 14.27 -8.37 -4.16
CA ASP A 69 14.40 -9.55 -5.02
C ASP A 69 14.99 -10.73 -4.22
N PRO A 70 14.41 -11.92 -4.29
CA PRO A 70 14.85 -13.09 -3.50
C PRO A 70 16.27 -13.57 -3.79
N CYS A 71 16.76 -13.38 -5.04
CA CYS A 71 18.09 -13.85 -5.45
C CYS A 71 19.16 -12.77 -5.25
N THR A 72 18.87 -11.50 -5.60
CA THR A 72 19.86 -10.41 -5.55
C THR A 72 19.81 -9.63 -4.25
N ASN A 73 18.72 -9.75 -3.48
CA ASN A 73 18.42 -8.98 -2.26
C ASN A 73 18.34 -7.45 -2.50
N GLU A 74 18.28 -7.01 -3.74
CA GLU A 74 18.11 -5.61 -4.12
C GLU A 74 16.67 -5.15 -3.89
N ILE A 75 16.49 -3.87 -3.54
CA ILE A 75 15.16 -3.30 -3.33
C ILE A 75 14.45 -3.14 -4.67
N VAL A 76 13.29 -3.74 -4.79
CA VAL A 76 12.41 -3.65 -5.97
C VAL A 76 11.35 -2.59 -5.72
N TYR A 77 11.57 -1.39 -6.26
CA TYR A 77 10.63 -0.26 -6.16
C TYR A 77 9.39 -0.48 -7.03
N GLU A 78 9.59 -1.00 -8.25
CA GLU A 78 8.49 -1.37 -9.15
C GLU A 78 8.41 -2.90 -9.26
N LYS A 79 7.37 -3.48 -8.67
CA LYS A 79 7.14 -4.93 -8.67
C LYS A 79 6.55 -5.41 -10.00
N LYS A 80 7.05 -4.89 -11.12
CA LYS A 80 6.59 -5.22 -12.46
C LYS A 80 7.09 -6.60 -12.87
N LEU A 81 6.14 -7.48 -13.21
CA LEU A 81 6.38 -8.85 -13.66
C LEU A 81 5.99 -9.00 -15.12
N VAL A 82 6.86 -9.62 -15.91
CA VAL A 82 6.58 -9.98 -17.31
C VAL A 82 6.71 -11.48 -17.46
N GLN A 83 5.85 -12.10 -18.27
CA GLN A 83 5.90 -13.54 -18.53
C GLN A 83 7.19 -13.91 -19.23
N ASN A 84 7.89 -14.93 -18.75
CA ASN A 84 9.07 -15.47 -19.39
C ASN A 84 8.68 -16.55 -20.41
N VAL A 85 8.35 -16.11 -21.62
CA VAL A 85 7.94 -16.99 -22.72
C VAL A 85 9.06 -17.97 -23.11
N GLN A 86 10.33 -17.53 -23.04
CA GLN A 86 11.46 -18.39 -23.40
C GLN A 86 11.62 -19.55 -22.41
N THR A 87 11.59 -19.27 -21.11
CA THR A 87 11.65 -20.34 -20.09
C THR A 87 10.46 -21.27 -20.21
N ARG A 88 9.26 -20.75 -20.48
CA ARG A 88 8.06 -21.57 -20.71
C ARG A 88 8.22 -22.51 -21.91
N LYS A 89 8.75 -22.04 -23.03
CA LYS A 89 9.06 -22.87 -24.20
C LYS A 89 10.10 -23.95 -23.88
N SER A 90 11.12 -23.60 -23.11
CA SER A 90 12.15 -24.56 -22.68
C SER A 90 11.61 -25.66 -21.78
N VAL A 91 10.68 -25.32 -20.85
CA VAL A 91 9.96 -26.32 -20.04
C VAL A 91 9.12 -27.24 -20.93
N GLN A 92 8.39 -26.68 -21.88
CA GLN A 92 7.60 -27.46 -22.82
C GLN A 92 8.46 -28.45 -23.63
N HIS A 93 9.57 -28.00 -24.16
CA HIS A 93 10.51 -28.86 -24.90
C HIS A 93 11.08 -29.98 -24.03
N TRP A 94 11.40 -29.68 -22.74
CA TRP A 94 11.85 -30.71 -21.80
C TRP A 94 10.77 -31.78 -21.56
N LEU A 95 9.51 -31.38 -21.40
CA LEU A 95 8.39 -32.27 -21.22
C LEU A 95 8.18 -33.21 -22.43
N GLU A 96 8.30 -32.68 -23.63
CA GLU A 96 8.22 -33.46 -24.87
C GLU A 96 9.34 -34.50 -24.98
N ALA A 97 10.56 -34.11 -24.58
CA ALA A 97 11.72 -34.98 -24.56
C ALA A 97 11.69 -36.05 -23.44
N ASN A 98 10.92 -35.84 -22.38
CA ASN A 98 10.86 -36.71 -21.19
C ASN A 98 9.46 -37.26 -20.92
N GLN A 99 8.85 -37.88 -21.90
CA GLN A 99 7.44 -38.32 -21.90
C GLN A 99 7.03 -39.29 -20.74
N GLY A 100 7.92 -39.85 -19.98
CA GLY A 100 7.62 -40.74 -18.84
C GLY A 100 7.83 -40.12 -17.46
N LYS A 101 8.36 -38.90 -17.36
CA LYS A 101 8.73 -38.25 -16.10
C LYS A 101 7.73 -37.15 -15.71
N THR A 102 7.31 -37.14 -14.45
CA THR A 102 6.56 -36.04 -13.88
C THR A 102 7.54 -35.02 -13.28
N PRO A 103 7.50 -33.71 -13.66
CA PRO A 103 8.39 -32.71 -13.11
C PRO A 103 8.26 -32.56 -11.59
N SER A 104 9.34 -32.12 -10.94
CA SER A 104 9.35 -31.85 -9.50
C SER A 104 8.30 -30.79 -9.12
N GLY A 105 7.54 -31.07 -8.08
CA GLY A 105 6.47 -30.18 -7.58
C GLY A 105 5.18 -30.23 -8.38
N TRP A 106 5.05 -31.13 -9.37
CA TRP A 106 3.83 -31.29 -10.15
C TRP A 106 3.07 -32.55 -9.69
N GLU A 107 1.75 -32.38 -9.44
CA GLU A 107 0.90 -33.52 -9.00
C GLU A 107 0.55 -34.47 -10.16
N SER A 108 0.57 -34.00 -11.40
CA SER A 108 0.38 -34.75 -12.64
C SER A 108 1.16 -34.13 -13.78
N ARG A 109 1.47 -34.94 -14.82
CA ARG A 109 2.06 -34.42 -16.08
C ARG A 109 1.12 -33.51 -16.88
N ASP A 110 -0.11 -33.37 -16.46
CA ASP A 110 -1.08 -32.49 -17.11
C ASP A 110 -0.67 -31.02 -16.96
N VAL A 111 0.41 -30.70 -17.67
CA VAL A 111 0.56 -29.35 -18.20
C VAL A 111 -0.59 -29.26 -19.18
N PRO A 112 -1.43 -28.26 -19.10
CA PRO A 112 -2.29 -27.93 -20.23
C PRO A 112 -1.35 -27.76 -21.41
N SER A 113 -1.36 -28.71 -22.37
CA SER A 113 -0.63 -28.56 -23.63
C SER A 113 -1.08 -27.22 -24.24
N PRO A 114 -0.19 -26.46 -24.89
CA PRO A 114 -0.60 -25.27 -25.65
C PRO A 114 -1.61 -25.57 -26.77
N GLY A 115 -2.05 -26.81 -26.93
CA GLY A 115 -3.03 -27.26 -27.90
C GLY A 115 -4.24 -28.01 -27.32
N PHE A 116 -4.36 -28.15 -25.97
CA PHE A 116 -5.48 -28.85 -25.33
C PHE A 116 -5.95 -28.17 -24.04
N GLU A 117 -5.75 -26.87 -23.89
CA GLU A 117 -6.66 -26.11 -23.06
C GLU A 117 -8.01 -26.17 -23.78
N ALA A 118 -9.01 -26.73 -23.13
CA ALA A 118 -10.37 -26.65 -23.60
C ALA A 118 -10.61 -25.20 -24.06
N ALA A 119 -10.94 -25.00 -25.32
CA ALA A 119 -10.91 -23.68 -25.97
C ALA A 119 -11.50 -22.60 -25.05
N LEU A 120 -10.85 -21.45 -24.98
CA LEU A 120 -11.37 -20.27 -24.26
C LEU A 120 -12.85 -20.13 -24.59
N ASP A 121 -13.65 -19.73 -23.62
CA ASP A 121 -15.08 -19.51 -23.80
C ASP A 121 -15.33 -18.59 -24.98
N ASP A 122 -16.30 -18.93 -25.82
CA ASP A 122 -16.61 -18.20 -27.06
C ASP A 122 -16.97 -16.73 -26.80
N ILE A 123 -17.58 -16.44 -25.64
CA ILE A 123 -17.90 -15.08 -25.24
C ILE A 123 -16.61 -14.31 -24.94
N ASP A 124 -15.66 -14.93 -24.23
CA ASP A 124 -14.38 -14.32 -23.91
C ASP A 124 -13.56 -14.07 -25.20
N ILE A 125 -13.55 -15.05 -26.14
CA ILE A 125 -12.92 -14.89 -27.48
C ILE A 125 -13.51 -13.70 -28.23
N LYS A 126 -14.85 -13.66 -28.35
CA LYS A 126 -15.53 -12.57 -29.01
C LYS A 126 -15.25 -11.22 -28.37
N THR A 127 -15.24 -11.21 -27.06
CA THR A 127 -14.95 -10.00 -26.26
C THR A 127 -13.53 -9.51 -26.50
N LEU A 128 -12.52 -10.39 -26.44
CA LEU A 128 -11.12 -10.02 -26.70
C LEU A 128 -10.94 -9.49 -28.13
N LYS A 129 -11.59 -10.12 -29.13
CA LYS A 129 -11.58 -9.63 -30.51
C LYS A 129 -12.21 -8.24 -30.63
N THR A 130 -13.33 -7.99 -29.93
CA THR A 130 -13.97 -6.68 -29.88
C THR A 130 -13.06 -5.63 -29.23
N ILE A 131 -12.39 -5.96 -28.13
CA ILE A 131 -11.40 -5.09 -27.47
C ILE A 131 -10.25 -4.78 -28.42
N ARG A 132 -9.69 -5.81 -29.09
CA ARG A 132 -8.62 -5.65 -30.06
C ARG A 132 -8.98 -4.64 -31.15
N GLN A 133 -10.16 -4.78 -31.73
CA GLN A 133 -10.63 -3.89 -32.79
C GLN A 133 -10.88 -2.47 -32.27
N HIS A 134 -11.60 -2.34 -31.16
CA HIS A 134 -11.97 -1.04 -30.59
C HIS A 134 -10.78 -0.25 -30.07
N CYS A 135 -9.83 -0.94 -29.45
CA CYS A 135 -8.64 -0.33 -28.84
C CYS A 135 -7.44 -0.27 -29.80
N TYR A 136 -7.60 -0.62 -31.07
CA TYR A 136 -6.56 -0.62 -32.11
C TYR A 136 -5.31 -1.43 -31.71
N LEU A 137 -5.49 -2.62 -31.14
CA LEU A 137 -4.41 -3.48 -30.66
C LEU A 137 -3.91 -4.48 -31.73
N SER A 138 -4.14 -4.25 -33.01
CA SER A 138 -3.80 -5.19 -34.08
C SER A 138 -2.31 -5.49 -34.20
N ASP A 139 -1.45 -4.54 -33.83
CA ASP A 139 0.01 -4.71 -33.83
C ASP A 139 0.48 -5.59 -32.66
N LEU A 140 -0.28 -5.64 -31.57
CA LEU A 140 0.05 -6.40 -30.38
C LEU A 140 -0.64 -7.76 -30.36
N TRP A 141 -1.88 -7.82 -30.80
CA TRP A 141 -2.77 -8.99 -30.84
C TRP A 141 -2.99 -9.37 -32.30
N THR A 142 -2.15 -10.26 -32.83
CA THR A 142 -2.08 -10.57 -34.27
C THR A 142 -3.17 -11.56 -34.70
N ASP A 143 -3.60 -11.45 -35.97
CA ASP A 143 -4.45 -12.46 -36.59
C ASP A 143 -3.66 -13.77 -36.72
N GLY A 144 -4.35 -14.89 -36.49
CA GLY A 144 -3.73 -16.23 -36.52
C GLY A 144 -3.15 -16.70 -35.20
N GLN A 145 -2.99 -15.80 -34.22
CA GLN A 145 -2.64 -16.18 -32.83
C GLN A 145 -3.92 -16.40 -32.02
N TYR A 146 -3.90 -17.43 -31.18
CA TYR A 146 -5.03 -17.71 -30.29
C TYR A 146 -5.21 -16.59 -29.26
N PRO A 147 -6.42 -16.03 -29.05
CA PRO A 147 -6.65 -14.89 -28.18
C PRO A 147 -6.21 -15.09 -26.72
N GLY A 148 -6.23 -16.33 -26.21
CA GLY A 148 -5.73 -16.66 -24.88
C GLY A 148 -4.21 -16.55 -24.71
N GLU A 149 -3.48 -16.47 -25.84
CA GLU A 149 -2.01 -16.30 -25.88
C GLU A 149 -1.58 -14.86 -26.17
N TRP A 150 -2.53 -13.95 -26.37
CA TRP A 150 -2.20 -12.56 -26.63
C TRP A 150 -1.48 -11.93 -25.43
N PRO A 151 -0.46 -11.09 -25.67
CA PRO A 151 0.24 -10.39 -24.59
C PRO A 151 -0.73 -9.67 -23.66
N GLY A 152 -0.57 -9.90 -22.35
CA GLY A 152 -1.42 -9.32 -21.33
C GLY A 152 -2.70 -10.13 -21.01
N VAL A 153 -3.02 -11.16 -21.79
CA VAL A 153 -4.16 -12.05 -21.53
C VAL A 153 -3.69 -13.27 -20.73
N ARG A 154 -4.37 -13.57 -19.62
CA ARG A 154 -4.18 -14.82 -18.88
C ARG A 154 -5.50 -15.54 -18.73
N VAL A 155 -5.48 -16.82 -19.03
CA VAL A 155 -6.63 -17.72 -19.01
C VAL A 155 -6.48 -18.72 -17.85
N ASP A 156 -7.58 -19.01 -17.17
CA ASP A 156 -7.70 -20.07 -16.18
C ASP A 156 -9.11 -20.70 -16.35
N ALA A 157 -9.19 -22.02 -16.32
CA ALA A 157 -10.45 -22.78 -16.48
C ALA A 157 -11.31 -22.28 -17.66
N ARG A 158 -10.70 -22.05 -18.84
CA ARG A 158 -11.35 -21.58 -20.09
C ARG A 158 -11.86 -20.12 -20.04
N ARG A 159 -11.57 -19.36 -19.01
CA ARG A 159 -12.02 -17.97 -18.86
C ARG A 159 -10.82 -17.02 -18.74
N VAL A 160 -10.97 -15.82 -19.24
CA VAL A 160 -10.00 -14.76 -19.02
C VAL A 160 -10.05 -14.31 -17.56
N VAL A 161 -8.94 -14.48 -16.82
CA VAL A 161 -8.84 -14.10 -15.40
C VAL A 161 -7.96 -12.89 -15.16
N ASN A 162 -7.01 -12.61 -16.06
CA ASN A 162 -6.20 -11.38 -16.02
C ASN A 162 -6.19 -10.74 -17.39
N LEU A 163 -6.29 -9.41 -17.40
CA LEU A 163 -6.16 -8.62 -18.61
C LEU A 163 -5.30 -7.39 -18.31
N ASP A 164 -4.09 -7.37 -18.87
CA ASP A 164 -3.17 -6.24 -18.82
C ASP A 164 -3.21 -5.48 -20.14
N LEU A 165 -3.79 -4.31 -20.09
CA LEU A 165 -3.88 -3.35 -21.19
C LEU A 165 -3.15 -2.05 -20.84
N SER A 166 -2.21 -2.08 -19.91
CA SER A 166 -1.43 -0.91 -19.50
C SER A 166 -0.56 -0.37 -20.63
N MET A 167 -0.39 0.94 -20.70
CA MET A 167 0.48 1.63 -21.66
C MET A 167 0.14 1.38 -23.15
N LYS A 168 -1.13 1.20 -23.48
CA LYS A 168 -1.58 0.91 -24.87
C LYS A 168 -2.19 2.10 -25.59
N LYS A 169 -2.13 3.29 -25.00
CA LYS A 169 -2.69 4.54 -25.57
C LYS A 169 -4.20 4.45 -25.81
N ILE A 170 -4.90 3.63 -25.05
CA ILE A 170 -6.34 3.39 -25.17
C ILE A 170 -7.10 4.65 -24.74
N ARG A 171 -8.05 5.11 -25.57
CA ARG A 171 -8.88 6.29 -25.30
C ARG A 171 -10.28 5.94 -24.78
N SER A 172 -10.77 4.78 -25.11
CA SER A 172 -12.09 4.28 -24.68
C SER A 172 -12.11 2.76 -24.61
N LEU A 173 -12.98 2.20 -23.78
CA LEU A 173 -13.21 0.77 -23.68
C LEU A 173 -14.59 0.43 -24.28
N PRO A 174 -14.71 -0.68 -25.01
CA PRO A 174 -16.01 -1.15 -25.47
C PRO A 174 -16.83 -1.70 -24.30
N SER A 175 -18.15 -1.55 -24.34
CA SER A 175 -19.04 -2.14 -23.33
C SER A 175 -18.92 -3.67 -23.23
N ALA A 176 -18.41 -4.32 -24.27
CA ALA A 176 -18.12 -5.75 -24.27
C ALA A 176 -17.16 -6.18 -23.14
N ILE A 177 -16.31 -5.28 -22.58
CA ILE A 177 -15.43 -5.61 -21.46
C ILE A 177 -16.17 -6.30 -20.32
N GLY A 178 -17.42 -5.91 -20.05
CA GLY A 178 -18.25 -6.49 -19.00
C GLY A 178 -18.65 -7.95 -19.20
N ASN A 179 -18.34 -8.54 -20.34
CA ASN A 179 -18.58 -9.96 -20.60
C ASN A 179 -17.50 -10.86 -19.98
N LEU A 180 -16.33 -10.30 -19.63
CA LEU A 180 -15.22 -11.05 -18.98
C LEU A 180 -15.52 -11.28 -17.50
N THR A 181 -16.64 -11.89 -17.17
CA THR A 181 -17.17 -12.00 -15.80
C THR A 181 -16.29 -12.81 -14.83
N ALA A 182 -15.35 -13.61 -15.34
CA ALA A 182 -14.36 -14.35 -14.53
C ALA A 182 -13.08 -13.53 -14.26
N LEU A 183 -13.00 -12.30 -14.77
CA LEU A 183 -11.81 -11.45 -14.65
C LEU A 183 -11.54 -11.11 -13.17
N LYS A 184 -10.32 -11.37 -12.73
CA LYS A 184 -9.84 -11.09 -11.36
C LYS A 184 -8.92 -9.88 -11.30
N VAL A 185 -8.16 -9.63 -12.36
CA VAL A 185 -7.23 -8.50 -12.44
C VAL A 185 -7.41 -7.80 -13.76
N LEU A 186 -7.67 -6.50 -13.72
CA LEU A 186 -7.74 -5.61 -14.88
C LEU A 186 -6.75 -4.46 -14.66
N ASP A 187 -5.73 -4.41 -15.49
CA ASP A 187 -4.78 -3.31 -15.52
C ASP A 187 -5.02 -2.47 -16.79
N LEU A 188 -5.46 -1.24 -16.58
CA LEU A 188 -5.71 -0.23 -17.60
C LEU A 188 -4.86 1.01 -17.37
N SER A 189 -3.84 0.91 -16.53
CA SER A 189 -3.00 2.04 -16.16
C SER A 189 -2.23 2.63 -17.34
N MET A 190 -1.86 3.91 -17.22
CA MET A 190 -1.05 4.63 -18.22
C MET A 190 -1.68 4.62 -19.63
N ASN A 191 -2.97 4.94 -19.71
CA ASN A 191 -3.72 5.10 -20.95
C ASN A 191 -4.30 6.53 -21.04
N TYR A 192 -5.26 6.75 -21.96
CA TYR A 192 -5.93 8.04 -22.16
C TYR A 192 -7.45 7.90 -21.98
N LEU A 193 -7.89 7.03 -21.07
CA LEU A 193 -9.31 6.78 -20.83
C LEU A 193 -9.96 8.00 -20.18
N ALA A 194 -10.97 8.58 -20.86
CA ALA A 194 -11.77 9.67 -20.30
C ALA A 194 -12.96 9.17 -19.48
N HIS A 195 -13.48 8.00 -19.82
CA HIS A 195 -14.65 7.38 -19.19
C HIS A 195 -14.51 5.87 -19.16
N LEU A 196 -15.20 5.23 -18.19
CA LEU A 196 -15.41 3.79 -18.15
C LEU A 196 -16.84 3.48 -18.59
N PRO A 197 -17.08 2.36 -19.31
CA PRO A 197 -18.43 1.93 -19.62
C PRO A 197 -19.14 1.40 -18.37
N GLU A 198 -20.46 1.59 -18.25
CA GLU A 198 -21.27 1.05 -17.15
C GLU A 198 -21.16 -0.48 -17.01
N SER A 199 -20.85 -1.18 -18.11
CA SER A 199 -20.65 -2.63 -18.10
C SER A 199 -19.43 -3.08 -17.26
N ILE A 200 -18.55 -2.16 -16.85
CA ILE A 200 -17.44 -2.49 -15.92
C ILE A 200 -17.97 -3.14 -14.64
N GLY A 201 -19.14 -2.74 -14.17
CA GLY A 201 -19.80 -3.30 -13.00
C GLY A 201 -20.23 -4.77 -13.14
N ASN A 202 -20.15 -5.35 -14.33
CA ASN A 202 -20.45 -6.77 -14.54
C ASN A 202 -19.25 -7.68 -14.18
N LEU A 203 -18.07 -7.11 -13.95
CA LEU A 203 -16.86 -7.84 -13.58
C LEU A 203 -16.87 -8.22 -12.10
N THR A 204 -17.90 -8.88 -11.63
CA THR A 204 -18.16 -9.14 -10.20
C THR A 204 -17.10 -10.02 -9.52
N SER A 205 -16.27 -10.73 -10.29
CA SER A 205 -15.12 -11.51 -9.78
C SER A 205 -13.84 -10.68 -9.64
N LEU A 206 -13.86 -9.38 -10.00
CA LEU A 206 -12.67 -8.56 -10.04
C LEU A 206 -12.16 -8.27 -8.62
N ASN A 207 -10.86 -8.56 -8.40
CA ASN A 207 -10.16 -8.27 -7.16
C ASN A 207 -9.30 -7.02 -7.28
N VAL A 208 -8.65 -6.82 -8.44
CA VAL A 208 -7.74 -5.69 -8.65
C VAL A 208 -8.16 -4.91 -9.89
N LEU A 209 -8.38 -3.62 -9.73
CA LEU A 209 -8.64 -2.67 -10.80
C LEU A 209 -7.62 -1.55 -10.76
N ASP A 210 -6.73 -1.50 -11.75
CA ASP A 210 -5.74 -0.45 -11.90
C ASP A 210 -6.13 0.50 -13.03
N LEU A 211 -6.45 1.73 -12.69
CA LEU A 211 -6.87 2.81 -13.60
C LEU A 211 -5.93 4.02 -13.51
N ARG A 212 -4.78 3.85 -12.86
CA ARG A 212 -3.83 4.96 -12.62
C ARG A 212 -3.34 5.56 -13.92
N SER A 213 -3.06 6.87 -13.89
CA SER A 213 -2.52 7.61 -15.03
C SER A 213 -3.40 7.48 -16.28
N ASN A 214 -4.62 7.98 -16.16
CA ASN A 214 -5.60 8.11 -17.24
C ASN A 214 -6.16 9.55 -17.26
N GLU A 215 -7.24 9.77 -18.00
CA GLU A 215 -7.93 11.04 -18.10
C GLU A 215 -9.36 11.00 -17.55
N LEU A 216 -9.64 10.05 -16.67
CA LEU A 216 -10.98 9.82 -16.11
C LEU A 216 -11.48 11.07 -15.36
N THR A 217 -12.70 11.50 -15.70
CA THR A 217 -13.37 12.62 -15.02
C THR A 217 -14.38 12.17 -13.99
N ASN A 218 -14.88 10.95 -14.10
CA ASN A 218 -15.84 10.33 -13.19
C ASN A 218 -15.67 8.82 -13.16
N ILE A 219 -16.27 8.19 -12.15
CA ILE A 219 -16.39 6.74 -12.00
C ILE A 219 -17.87 6.37 -12.15
N PRO A 220 -18.23 5.36 -13.00
CA PRO A 220 -19.61 4.99 -13.20
C PRO A 220 -20.25 4.42 -11.93
N ILE A 221 -21.56 4.62 -11.77
CA ILE A 221 -22.29 4.15 -10.59
C ILE A 221 -22.26 2.63 -10.43
N SER A 222 -22.13 1.92 -11.54
CA SER A 222 -22.03 0.46 -11.60
C SER A 222 -20.77 -0.09 -10.91
N ILE A 223 -19.76 0.75 -10.61
CA ILE A 223 -18.56 0.33 -9.90
C ILE A 223 -18.90 -0.38 -8.59
N GLY A 224 -19.96 0.06 -7.92
CA GLY A 224 -20.42 -0.53 -6.65
C GLY A 224 -20.87 -2.00 -6.74
N LYS A 225 -21.01 -2.56 -7.94
CA LYS A 225 -21.30 -3.98 -8.12
C LYS A 225 -20.08 -4.88 -7.97
N LEU A 226 -18.86 -4.30 -7.94
CA LEU A 226 -17.59 -5.03 -7.83
C LEU A 226 -17.31 -5.43 -6.37
N THR A 227 -18.20 -6.17 -5.76
CA THR A 227 -18.14 -6.51 -4.32
C THR A 227 -16.95 -7.37 -3.92
N SER A 228 -16.28 -8.02 -4.89
CA SER A 228 -15.04 -8.79 -4.68
C SER A 228 -13.76 -7.94 -4.77
N LEU A 229 -13.88 -6.65 -5.14
CA LEU A 229 -12.74 -5.77 -5.35
C LEU A 229 -12.01 -5.50 -4.03
N ASP A 230 -10.72 -5.84 -3.97
CA ASP A 230 -9.86 -5.59 -2.80
C ASP A 230 -8.91 -4.41 -3.00
N THR A 231 -8.51 -4.14 -4.24
CA THR A 231 -7.59 -3.06 -4.57
C THR A 231 -8.10 -2.24 -5.75
N MET A 232 -8.19 -0.91 -5.55
CA MET A 232 -8.56 0.06 -6.58
C MET A 232 -7.55 1.20 -6.63
N GLY A 233 -6.91 1.38 -7.78
CA GLY A 233 -5.98 2.48 -8.05
C GLY A 233 -6.58 3.45 -9.05
N LEU A 234 -6.76 4.73 -8.65
CA LEU A 234 -7.26 5.83 -9.46
C LEU A 234 -6.28 6.99 -9.58
N ASP A 235 -5.05 6.83 -9.10
CA ASP A 235 -4.08 7.91 -9.03
C ASP A 235 -3.84 8.57 -10.39
N ASN A 236 -3.57 9.88 -10.35
CA ASN A 236 -3.23 10.65 -11.54
C ASN A 236 -4.32 10.57 -12.63
N ASN A 237 -5.51 11.04 -12.27
CA ASN A 237 -6.67 11.21 -13.17
C ASN A 237 -7.23 12.65 -13.04
N LYS A 238 -8.44 12.86 -13.54
CA LYS A 238 -9.14 14.14 -13.49
C LYS A 238 -10.49 14.05 -12.75
N ILE A 239 -10.61 13.07 -11.84
CA ILE A 239 -11.87 12.73 -11.17
C ILE A 239 -12.25 13.85 -10.20
N THR A 240 -13.48 14.35 -10.32
CA THR A 240 -14.00 15.42 -9.46
C THR A 240 -14.85 14.90 -8.30
N ASN A 241 -15.51 13.75 -8.48
CA ASN A 241 -16.42 13.18 -7.48
C ASN A 241 -16.37 11.65 -7.52
N LEU A 242 -16.57 11.02 -6.37
CA LEU A 242 -16.79 9.58 -6.25
C LEU A 242 -18.30 9.30 -6.13
N PRO A 243 -18.83 8.27 -6.80
CA PRO A 243 -20.25 7.92 -6.68
C PRO A 243 -20.57 7.35 -5.30
N GLN A 244 -21.79 7.57 -4.79
CA GLN A 244 -22.26 6.97 -3.53
C GLN A 244 -22.16 5.44 -3.52
N SER A 245 -22.24 4.79 -4.68
CA SER A 245 -22.07 3.34 -4.80
C SER A 245 -20.67 2.84 -4.45
N ILE A 246 -19.67 3.73 -4.25
CA ILE A 246 -18.32 3.30 -3.81
C ILE A 246 -18.40 2.55 -2.48
N GLY A 247 -19.29 2.95 -1.57
CA GLY A 247 -19.45 2.32 -0.26
C GLY A 247 -19.96 0.88 -0.30
N THR A 248 -20.44 0.39 -1.44
CA THR A 248 -20.88 -1.01 -1.58
C THR A 248 -19.74 -1.99 -1.91
N LEU A 249 -18.50 -1.49 -2.08
CA LEU A 249 -17.30 -2.31 -2.29
C LEU A 249 -16.85 -3.02 -1.01
N ALA A 250 -17.62 -4.00 -0.56
CA ALA A 250 -17.49 -4.63 0.75
C ALA A 250 -16.15 -5.34 1.01
N SER A 251 -15.37 -5.63 -0.05
CA SER A 251 -14.06 -6.28 0.07
C SER A 251 -12.89 -5.31 -0.06
N LEU A 252 -13.14 -4.02 -0.28
CA LEU A 252 -12.08 -3.06 -0.60
C LEU A 252 -11.17 -2.85 0.62
N GLU A 253 -9.87 -3.19 0.45
CA GLU A 253 -8.83 -3.04 1.46
C GLU A 253 -7.88 -1.87 1.15
N ARG A 254 -7.69 -1.56 -0.15
CA ARG A 254 -6.77 -0.52 -0.60
C ARG A 254 -7.44 0.36 -1.65
N PHE A 255 -7.52 1.65 -1.33
CA PHE A 255 -8.08 2.65 -2.22
C PHE A 255 -7.13 3.84 -2.33
N ASP A 256 -6.52 3.97 -3.50
CA ASP A 256 -5.60 5.06 -3.83
C ASP A 256 -6.21 5.93 -4.94
N CYS A 257 -6.35 7.23 -4.67
CA CYS A 257 -6.93 8.24 -5.58
C CYS A 257 -6.12 9.55 -5.58
N ASP A 258 -4.81 9.46 -5.39
CA ASP A 258 -3.90 10.59 -5.37
C ASP A 258 -3.92 11.36 -6.71
N ARG A 259 -3.62 12.65 -6.66
CA ARG A 259 -3.50 13.50 -7.86
C ARG A 259 -4.73 13.44 -8.77
N ASN A 260 -5.86 13.80 -8.16
CA ASN A 260 -7.14 13.98 -8.85
C ASN A 260 -7.68 15.41 -8.60
N LYS A 261 -8.96 15.61 -8.78
CA LYS A 261 -9.66 16.87 -8.55
C LYS A 261 -10.85 16.70 -7.59
N LEU A 262 -10.76 15.73 -6.67
CA LEU A 262 -11.82 15.44 -5.72
C LEU A 262 -12.03 16.63 -4.79
N THR A 263 -13.29 17.05 -4.59
CA THR A 263 -13.67 18.14 -3.69
C THR A 263 -14.19 17.65 -2.34
N ASP A 264 -14.70 16.43 -2.31
CA ASP A 264 -15.28 15.82 -1.13
C ASP A 264 -15.27 14.28 -1.21
N PHE A 265 -15.60 13.63 -0.09
CA PHE A 265 -15.92 12.21 -0.05
C PHE A 265 -17.43 12.02 0.08
N PRO A 266 -18.03 11.01 -0.60
CA PRO A 266 -19.41 10.63 -0.35
C PRO A 266 -19.57 10.07 1.08
N GLU A 267 -20.73 10.28 1.73
CA GLU A 267 -21.00 9.73 3.06
C GLU A 267 -20.83 8.20 3.12
N SER A 268 -21.08 7.51 2.02
CA SER A 268 -20.89 6.07 1.89
C SER A 268 -19.43 5.61 1.98
N ILE A 269 -18.44 6.52 1.96
CA ILE A 269 -17.03 6.13 2.15
C ILE A 269 -16.84 5.37 3.46
N GLY A 270 -17.59 5.73 4.50
CA GLY A 270 -17.56 5.07 5.80
C GLY A 270 -18.09 3.64 5.83
N ASP A 271 -18.71 3.18 4.76
CA ASP A 271 -19.27 1.83 4.69
C ASP A 271 -18.24 0.79 4.20
N LEU A 272 -17.04 1.24 3.81
CA LEU A 272 -15.90 0.40 3.39
C LEU A 272 -15.22 -0.27 4.59
N SER A 273 -15.91 -1.18 5.26
CA SER A 273 -15.52 -1.75 6.56
C SER A 273 -14.19 -2.50 6.59
N LYS A 274 -13.70 -2.99 5.43
CA LYS A 274 -12.42 -3.68 5.29
C LYS A 274 -11.27 -2.76 4.89
N LEU A 275 -11.54 -1.48 4.65
CA LEU A 275 -10.52 -0.56 4.15
C LEU A 275 -9.39 -0.40 5.17
N THR A 276 -8.17 -0.74 4.77
CA THR A 276 -6.95 -0.62 5.57
C THR A 276 -6.10 0.57 5.14
N ARG A 277 -6.20 0.97 3.86
CA ARG A 277 -5.48 2.10 3.30
C ARG A 277 -6.39 2.97 2.46
N LEU A 278 -6.42 4.26 2.77
CA LEU A 278 -7.02 5.33 1.97
C LEU A 278 -5.97 6.39 1.70
N SER A 279 -5.68 6.64 0.43
CA SER A 279 -4.79 7.69 -0.02
C SER A 279 -5.50 8.57 -1.05
N CYS A 280 -5.59 9.87 -0.76
CA CYS A 280 -6.19 10.88 -1.65
C CYS A 280 -5.36 12.17 -1.59
N GLU A 281 -4.04 12.03 -1.70
CA GLU A 281 -3.10 13.15 -1.69
C GLU A 281 -3.24 13.98 -2.98
N ASN A 282 -2.93 15.27 -2.92
CA ASN A 282 -2.97 16.16 -4.08
C ASN A 282 -4.37 16.17 -4.76
N ASN A 283 -5.38 16.56 -4.00
CA ASN A 283 -6.75 16.79 -4.44
C ASN A 283 -7.24 18.18 -3.98
N HIS A 284 -8.54 18.41 -3.99
CA HIS A 284 -9.20 19.63 -3.52
C HIS A 284 -10.22 19.36 -2.41
N ILE A 285 -9.97 18.35 -1.59
CA ILE A 285 -10.90 17.92 -0.53
C ILE A 285 -10.92 19.00 0.55
N ALA A 286 -12.10 19.60 0.75
CA ALA A 286 -12.28 20.68 1.74
C ALA A 286 -12.86 20.17 3.07
N ASP A 287 -13.64 19.10 3.05
CA ASP A 287 -14.27 18.49 4.22
C ASP A 287 -14.18 16.96 4.19
N ILE A 288 -14.12 16.37 5.37
CA ILE A 288 -14.19 14.92 5.58
C ILE A 288 -15.53 14.59 6.26
N PRO A 289 -16.35 13.68 5.72
CA PRO A 289 -17.64 13.34 6.31
C PRO A 289 -17.48 12.62 7.66
N ASN A 290 -18.47 12.77 8.53
CA ASN A 290 -18.48 12.10 9.84
C ASN A 290 -18.48 10.56 9.73
N SER A 291 -18.95 10.03 8.62
CA SER A 291 -18.93 8.60 8.33
C SER A 291 -17.51 8.01 8.25
N ILE A 292 -16.47 8.82 8.03
CA ILE A 292 -15.08 8.35 8.03
C ILE A 292 -14.74 7.56 9.30
N GLY A 293 -15.31 7.95 10.44
CA GLY A 293 -15.09 7.27 11.73
C GLY A 293 -15.64 5.85 11.83
N LYS A 294 -16.37 5.37 10.81
CA LYS A 294 -16.82 3.97 10.72
C LYS A 294 -15.72 3.02 10.20
N LEU A 295 -14.64 3.54 9.62
CA LEU A 295 -13.54 2.77 9.03
C LEU A 295 -12.64 2.17 10.11
N ALA A 296 -13.16 1.26 10.91
CA ALA A 296 -12.47 0.69 12.07
C ALA A 296 -11.20 -0.10 11.72
N SER A 297 -11.08 -0.58 10.47
CA SER A 297 -9.91 -1.32 9.97
C SER A 297 -8.82 -0.42 9.40
N LEU A 298 -9.03 0.90 9.28
CA LEU A 298 -8.12 1.79 8.57
C LEU A 298 -6.80 1.96 9.34
N ASN A 299 -5.69 1.58 8.70
CA ASN A 299 -4.34 1.73 9.23
C ASN A 299 -3.62 2.97 8.69
N ILE A 300 -3.90 3.34 7.43
CA ILE A 300 -3.22 4.43 6.74
C ILE A 300 -4.26 5.37 6.14
N LEU A 301 -4.22 6.64 6.55
CA LEU A 301 -4.98 7.73 5.97
C LEU A 301 -4.02 8.83 5.51
N ARG A 302 -3.98 9.07 4.19
CA ARG A 302 -3.17 10.13 3.58
C ARG A 302 -4.06 11.11 2.85
N LEU A 303 -4.00 12.35 3.29
CA LEU A 303 -4.79 13.47 2.77
C LEU A 303 -3.90 14.72 2.59
N SER A 304 -2.60 14.52 2.39
CA SER A 304 -1.69 15.65 2.17
C SER A 304 -2.03 16.39 0.88
N SER A 305 -1.72 17.68 0.84
CA SER A 305 -1.98 18.56 -0.32
C SER A 305 -3.46 18.55 -0.73
N ASN A 306 -4.31 19.00 0.20
CA ASN A 306 -5.74 19.19 0.02
C ASN A 306 -6.15 20.57 0.58
N ASP A 307 -7.45 20.87 0.61
CA ASP A 307 -8.01 22.14 1.07
C ASP A 307 -8.72 22.01 2.43
N LEU A 308 -8.34 21.03 3.27
CA LEU A 308 -8.97 20.75 4.55
C LEU A 308 -8.81 21.92 5.52
N THR A 309 -9.93 22.42 6.05
CA THR A 309 -9.94 23.49 7.07
C THR A 309 -10.17 22.97 8.48
N ARG A 310 -10.72 21.78 8.61
CA ARG A 310 -11.05 21.09 9.89
C ARG A 310 -11.06 19.57 9.71
N LEU A 311 -10.98 18.87 10.83
CA LEU A 311 -11.23 17.42 10.91
C LEU A 311 -12.50 17.17 11.70
N PRO A 312 -13.32 16.16 11.34
CA PRO A 312 -14.49 15.79 12.13
C PRO A 312 -14.08 15.12 13.46
N GLU A 313 -14.87 15.28 14.51
CA GLU A 313 -14.64 14.59 15.79
C GLU A 313 -14.62 13.06 15.64
N SER A 314 -15.28 12.53 14.63
CA SER A 314 -15.30 11.09 14.32
C SER A 314 -13.95 10.54 13.89
N ILE A 315 -12.97 11.39 13.54
CA ILE A 315 -11.59 10.95 13.22
C ILE A 315 -11.00 10.11 14.36
N GLY A 316 -11.35 10.44 15.62
CA GLY A 316 -10.91 9.70 16.80
C GLY A 316 -11.50 8.29 16.95
N ASN A 317 -12.39 7.87 16.06
CA ASN A 317 -12.94 6.52 16.04
C ASN A 317 -12.13 5.56 15.16
N LEU A 318 -11.12 6.05 14.44
CA LEU A 318 -10.22 5.24 13.62
C LEU A 318 -9.19 4.50 14.50
N THR A 319 -9.64 3.64 15.38
CA THR A 319 -8.83 3.03 16.44
C THR A 319 -7.72 2.09 15.94
N SER A 320 -7.72 1.72 14.66
CA SER A 320 -6.63 0.96 14.04
C SER A 320 -5.59 1.85 13.34
N LEU A 321 -5.78 3.18 13.32
CA LEU A 321 -4.94 4.07 12.54
C LEU A 321 -3.50 4.13 13.07
N GLU A 322 -2.54 3.89 12.19
CA GLU A 322 -1.10 3.92 12.46
C GLU A 322 -0.42 5.12 11.80
N VAL A 323 -0.91 5.55 10.64
CA VAL A 323 -0.35 6.66 9.87
C VAL A 323 -1.45 7.65 9.51
N LEU A 324 -1.29 8.89 9.93
CA LEU A 324 -2.12 10.03 9.54
C LEU A 324 -1.24 11.12 8.94
N ASP A 325 -1.46 11.38 7.65
CA ASP A 325 -0.77 12.42 6.90
C ASP A 325 -1.77 13.49 6.44
N LEU A 326 -1.57 14.69 6.94
CA LEU A 326 -2.41 15.87 6.71
C LEU A 326 -1.57 17.07 6.25
N ASP A 327 -0.35 16.84 5.75
CA ASP A 327 0.55 17.90 5.34
C ASP A 327 -0.07 18.76 4.23
N ASN A 328 0.32 20.04 4.20
CA ASN A 328 -0.10 20.96 3.16
C ASN A 328 -1.63 21.04 3.01
N ASN A 329 -2.28 21.52 4.07
CA ASN A 329 -3.71 21.79 4.15
C ASN A 329 -3.95 23.19 4.77
N ALA A 330 -5.19 23.51 5.12
CA ALA A 330 -5.56 24.78 5.74
C ALA A 330 -6.08 24.61 7.18
N LEU A 331 -5.68 23.54 7.87
CA LEU A 331 -6.16 23.21 9.21
C LEU A 331 -5.78 24.27 10.24
N SER A 332 -6.77 24.83 10.92
CA SER A 332 -6.56 25.81 12.01
C SER A 332 -6.47 25.18 13.41
N ASP A 333 -7.05 24.01 13.57
CA ASP A 333 -7.02 23.23 14.81
C ASP A 333 -7.15 21.72 14.54
N ILE A 334 -6.95 20.93 15.59
CA ILE A 334 -7.08 19.48 15.60
C ILE A 334 -8.02 19.10 16.74
N PRO A 335 -9.04 18.24 16.48
CA PRO A 335 -10.02 17.88 17.48
C PRO A 335 -9.42 17.10 18.66
N GLU A 336 -9.95 17.29 19.84
CA GLU A 336 -9.50 16.58 21.05
C GLU A 336 -9.71 15.05 20.93
N SER A 337 -10.64 14.61 20.09
CA SER A 337 -10.86 13.17 19.81
C SER A 337 -9.65 12.49 19.17
N LEU A 338 -8.72 13.22 18.53
CA LEU A 338 -7.48 12.66 17.98
C LEU A 338 -6.74 11.82 19.04
N GLY A 339 -6.78 12.24 20.30
CA GLY A 339 -6.15 11.52 21.40
C GLY A 339 -6.70 10.10 21.67
N LYS A 340 -7.75 9.66 20.99
CA LYS A 340 -8.25 8.28 21.05
C LYS A 340 -7.48 7.30 20.16
N LEU A 341 -6.61 7.81 19.26
CA LEU A 341 -5.85 7.01 18.30
C LEU A 341 -4.59 6.41 18.96
N ASP A 342 -4.75 5.52 19.90
CA ASP A 342 -3.68 4.95 20.71
C ASP A 342 -2.67 4.11 19.91
N LYS A 343 -3.03 3.61 18.72
CA LYS A 343 -2.16 2.90 17.79
C LYS A 343 -1.39 3.82 16.82
N LEU A 344 -1.66 5.13 16.83
CA LEU A 344 -1.03 6.04 15.89
C LEU A 344 0.49 6.09 16.12
N ILE A 345 1.25 5.80 15.04
CA ILE A 345 2.72 5.74 15.04
C ILE A 345 3.30 7.01 14.43
N ASN A 346 2.72 7.46 13.32
CA ASN A 346 3.18 8.62 12.58
C ASN A 346 2.04 9.63 12.42
N LEU A 347 2.28 10.85 12.88
CA LEU A 347 1.40 12.00 12.69
C LEU A 347 2.17 13.11 11.99
N SER A 348 1.74 13.46 10.78
CA SER A 348 2.28 14.59 10.01
C SER A 348 1.19 15.61 9.71
N ILE A 349 1.44 16.87 10.09
CA ILE A 349 0.52 18.00 9.92
C ILE A 349 1.35 19.24 9.55
N CYS A 350 2.36 19.08 8.72
CA CYS A 350 3.21 20.17 8.25
C CYS A 350 2.43 21.07 7.27
N ASP A 351 2.88 22.30 7.12
CA ASP A 351 2.32 23.26 6.16
C ASP A 351 0.80 23.46 6.33
N ASN A 352 0.42 23.87 7.57
CA ASN A 352 -0.95 24.14 7.96
C ASN A 352 -1.04 25.50 8.71
N GLN A 353 -2.16 25.77 9.37
CA GLN A 353 -2.40 27.02 10.09
C GLN A 353 -2.63 26.79 11.60
N LEU A 354 -2.11 25.71 12.16
CA LEU A 354 -2.34 25.33 13.54
C LEU A 354 -1.76 26.35 14.52
N LYS A 355 -2.61 26.80 15.45
CA LYS A 355 -2.22 27.72 16.53
C LYS A 355 -1.84 26.97 17.82
N GLN A 356 -2.36 25.75 17.99
CA GLN A 356 -2.13 24.90 19.15
C GLN A 356 -2.30 23.42 18.81
N LEU A 357 -1.75 22.53 19.61
CA LEU A 357 -2.01 21.11 19.59
C LEU A 357 -3.04 20.74 20.68
N PRO A 358 -3.89 19.71 20.45
CA PRO A 358 -4.88 19.28 21.45
C PRO A 358 -4.21 18.77 22.72
N LYS A 359 -4.79 19.01 23.88
CA LYS A 359 -4.25 18.54 25.16
C LYS A 359 -4.24 17.01 25.27
N THR A 360 -5.15 16.37 24.54
CA THR A 360 -5.26 14.91 24.49
C THR A 360 -4.16 14.24 23.68
N ILE A 361 -3.30 14.99 22.99
CA ILE A 361 -2.16 14.44 22.24
C ILE A 361 -1.29 13.49 23.10
N ARG A 362 -1.19 13.75 24.41
CA ARG A 362 -0.50 12.89 25.38
C ARG A 362 -0.99 11.44 25.44
N LYS A 363 -2.20 11.16 24.92
CA LYS A 363 -2.83 9.83 24.93
C LYS A 363 -2.37 8.96 23.75
N LEU A 364 -1.65 9.52 22.78
CA LEU A 364 -1.10 8.80 21.63
C LEU A 364 0.09 7.94 22.06
N SER A 365 -0.16 6.87 22.80
CA SER A 365 0.88 6.07 23.47
C SER A 365 1.87 5.39 22.53
N SER A 366 1.45 5.08 21.28
CA SER A 366 2.29 4.45 20.25
C SER A 366 3.03 5.45 19.37
N LEU A 367 2.81 6.78 19.53
CA LEU A 367 3.35 7.78 18.64
C LEU A 367 4.88 7.82 18.67
N LYS A 368 5.53 7.57 17.52
CA LYS A 368 6.97 7.59 17.33
C LYS A 368 7.46 8.85 16.63
N SER A 369 6.67 9.36 15.70
CA SER A 369 7.01 10.54 14.91
C SER A 369 5.88 11.56 14.93
N LEU A 370 6.21 12.79 15.32
CA LEU A 370 5.33 13.96 15.28
C LEU A 370 5.98 15.04 14.44
N CYS A 371 5.40 15.36 13.28
CA CYS A 371 5.83 16.42 12.39
C CYS A 371 4.73 17.50 12.32
N VAL A 372 5.07 18.75 12.69
CA VAL A 372 4.15 19.90 12.67
C VAL A 372 4.93 21.15 12.21
N CYS A 373 5.72 20.98 11.16
CA CYS A 373 6.49 22.08 10.57
C CYS A 373 5.60 23.11 9.86
N ASN A 374 6.10 24.32 9.68
CA ASN A 374 5.42 25.37 8.92
C ASN A 374 3.97 25.61 9.40
N ASN A 375 3.80 25.88 10.68
CA ASN A 375 2.52 26.16 11.32
C ASN A 375 2.59 27.49 12.10
N LYS A 376 1.56 27.81 12.89
CA LYS A 376 1.48 29.04 13.70
C LYS A 376 1.45 28.74 15.19
N LEU A 377 2.14 27.67 15.62
CA LEU A 377 2.15 27.24 17.03
C LEU A 377 2.89 28.27 17.89
N LYS A 378 2.19 28.87 18.87
CA LYS A 378 2.77 29.83 19.83
C LYS A 378 3.31 29.12 21.09
N SER A 379 2.76 27.97 21.39
CA SER A 379 3.17 27.17 22.55
C SER A 379 2.84 25.69 22.33
N LEU A 380 3.56 24.83 23.05
CA LEU A 380 3.24 23.40 23.12
C LEU A 380 2.45 23.12 24.40
N PRO A 381 1.49 22.17 24.36
CA PRO A 381 0.73 21.80 25.56
C PRO A 381 1.69 21.18 26.61
N THR A 382 1.49 21.52 27.88
CA THR A 382 2.29 20.95 28.99
C THR A 382 2.10 19.42 29.11
N SER A 383 1.01 18.89 28.54
CA SER A 383 0.74 17.45 28.47
C SER A 383 1.62 16.70 27.47
N LEU A 384 2.34 17.38 26.56
CA LEU A 384 3.12 16.76 25.49
C LEU A 384 4.18 15.77 25.99
N GLY A 385 4.76 16.02 27.16
CA GLY A 385 5.72 15.11 27.80
C GLY A 385 5.14 13.74 28.20
N GLY A 386 3.86 13.49 27.99
CA GLY A 386 3.20 12.21 28.23
C GLY A 386 3.24 11.23 27.05
N LEU A 387 4.09 11.45 26.04
CA LEU A 387 4.26 10.58 24.87
C LEU A 387 5.44 9.60 25.08
N PRO A 388 5.22 8.37 25.56
CA PRO A 388 6.30 7.49 26.02
C PRO A 388 7.15 6.93 24.88
N SER A 389 6.58 6.82 23.68
CA SER A 389 7.21 6.18 22.52
C SER A 389 7.83 7.18 21.53
N LEU A 390 7.71 8.50 21.78
CA LEU A 390 8.11 9.51 20.80
C LEU A 390 9.62 9.54 20.63
N THR A 391 10.09 9.26 19.41
CA THR A 391 11.51 9.26 19.04
C THR A 391 11.88 10.44 18.16
N ARG A 392 10.94 11.00 17.42
CA ARG A 392 11.16 12.10 16.50
C ARG A 392 10.10 13.19 16.70
N MET A 393 10.54 14.42 16.97
CA MET A 393 9.68 15.60 17.07
C MET A 393 10.23 16.72 16.19
N VAL A 394 9.46 17.10 15.16
CA VAL A 394 9.86 18.05 14.12
C VAL A 394 8.86 19.20 14.08
N LEU A 395 9.30 20.38 14.54
CA LEU A 395 8.48 21.58 14.71
C LEU A 395 9.11 22.85 14.08
N PRO A 396 9.91 22.77 13.01
CA PRO A 396 10.53 23.95 12.46
C PRO A 396 9.48 24.94 11.92
N ASN A 397 9.88 26.20 11.82
CA ASN A 397 9.07 27.28 11.25
C ASN A 397 7.69 27.37 11.92
N ASN A 398 7.71 27.59 13.24
CA ASN A 398 6.53 27.91 14.04
C ASN A 398 6.78 29.22 14.82
N GLU A 399 5.81 29.64 15.63
CA GLU A 399 5.88 30.88 16.43
C GLU A 399 6.20 30.56 17.91
N LEU A 400 6.91 29.47 18.19
CA LEU A 400 7.20 29.05 19.56
C LEU A 400 8.18 30.02 20.24
N THR A 401 7.78 30.58 21.38
CA THR A 401 8.66 31.45 22.21
C THR A 401 9.28 30.68 23.37
N ARG A 402 8.74 29.53 23.73
CA ARG A 402 9.23 28.67 24.84
C ARG A 402 8.83 27.21 24.60
N ILE A 403 9.63 26.33 25.21
CA ILE A 403 9.37 24.89 25.28
C ILE A 403 8.97 24.55 26.72
N PRO A 404 7.87 23.83 26.97
CA PRO A 404 7.47 23.45 28.32
C PRO A 404 8.46 22.44 28.92
N CYS A 405 8.68 22.54 30.24
CA CYS A 405 9.59 21.63 30.96
C CYS A 405 9.21 20.15 30.80
N SER A 406 7.94 19.85 30.55
CA SER A 406 7.46 18.48 30.34
C SER A 406 8.08 17.79 29.12
N VAL A 407 8.60 18.51 28.13
CA VAL A 407 9.33 17.91 27.00
C VAL A 407 10.53 17.09 27.45
N GLY A 408 11.16 17.45 28.59
CA GLY A 408 12.23 16.66 29.20
C GLY A 408 11.80 15.27 29.70
N ASN A 409 10.51 14.95 29.70
CA ASN A 409 9.99 13.63 30.04
C ASN A 409 9.89 12.68 28.84
N LEU A 410 10.19 13.15 27.62
CA LEU A 410 10.17 12.35 26.40
C LEU A 410 11.46 11.50 26.30
N ILE A 411 11.65 10.59 27.23
CA ILE A 411 12.90 9.83 27.42
C ILE A 411 13.31 8.94 26.24
N ALA A 412 12.39 8.68 25.31
CA ALA A 412 12.66 7.94 24.06
C ALA A 412 13.13 8.85 22.93
N LEU A 413 13.08 10.20 23.10
CA LEU A 413 13.32 11.16 22.03
C LEU A 413 14.77 11.11 21.56
N LYS A 414 14.97 10.97 20.25
CA LYS A 414 16.27 10.93 19.57
C LYS A 414 16.51 12.17 18.72
N HIS A 415 15.46 12.71 18.13
CA HIS A 415 15.56 13.84 17.21
C HIS A 415 14.56 14.92 17.59
N LEU A 416 15.07 16.14 17.85
CA LEU A 416 14.30 17.33 18.18
C LEU A 416 14.68 18.47 17.24
N ASP A 417 13.75 18.85 16.37
CA ASP A 417 13.94 19.95 15.42
C ASP A 417 13.03 21.13 15.78
N LEU A 418 13.64 22.25 16.13
CA LEU A 418 12.99 23.48 16.57
C LEU A 418 13.44 24.69 15.72
N ARG A 419 14.04 24.47 14.56
CA ARG A 419 14.52 25.54 13.66
C ARG A 419 13.44 26.56 13.33
N GLY A 420 13.83 27.79 13.05
CA GLY A 420 12.90 28.84 12.62
C GLY A 420 11.79 29.12 13.64
N ASN A 421 12.09 29.08 14.94
CA ASN A 421 11.18 29.46 16.01
C ASN A 421 11.71 30.67 16.79
N ALA A 422 10.84 31.41 17.47
CA ALA A 422 11.20 32.59 18.27
C ALA A 422 11.66 32.22 19.69
N LEU A 423 12.36 31.11 19.85
CA LEU A 423 12.85 30.65 21.16
C LEU A 423 13.99 31.54 21.66
N THR A 424 13.91 31.99 22.92
CA THR A 424 14.98 32.71 23.61
C THR A 424 15.74 31.82 24.57
N ARG A 425 15.18 30.72 24.98
CA ARG A 425 15.79 29.73 25.89
C ARG A 425 15.14 28.37 25.71
N VAL A 426 15.86 27.33 26.12
CA VAL A 426 15.33 25.96 26.26
C VAL A 426 15.30 25.59 27.75
N PRO A 427 14.34 24.76 28.19
CA PRO A 427 14.25 24.41 29.61
C PRO A 427 15.39 23.45 30.00
N GLN A 428 15.89 23.62 31.24
CA GLN A 428 16.94 22.75 31.80
C GLN A 428 16.54 21.26 31.82
N SER A 429 15.21 20.97 31.86
CA SER A 429 14.70 19.60 31.83
C SER A 429 15.05 18.83 30.56
N LEU A 430 15.44 19.49 29.47
CA LEU A 430 15.92 18.80 28.25
C LEU A 430 17.17 17.96 28.54
N SER A 431 17.98 18.28 29.58
CA SER A 431 19.13 17.47 30.03
C SER A 431 18.74 16.02 30.40
N LYS A 432 17.48 15.75 30.69
CA LYS A 432 16.95 14.39 30.98
C LYS A 432 16.83 13.50 29.72
N LEU A 433 16.92 14.07 28.53
CA LEU A 433 16.76 13.36 27.25
C LEU A 433 18.04 12.60 26.90
N SER A 434 18.36 11.54 27.65
CA SER A 434 19.61 10.77 27.52
C SER A 434 19.78 10.07 26.18
N LYS A 435 18.71 9.90 25.42
CA LYS A 435 18.71 9.28 24.06
C LYS A 435 18.70 10.30 22.93
N LEU A 436 18.73 11.62 23.25
CA LEU A 436 18.72 12.65 22.22
C LEU A 436 20.04 12.65 21.45
N GLU A 437 19.96 12.43 20.15
CA GLU A 437 21.08 12.35 19.22
C GLU A 437 21.27 13.67 18.45
N GLU A 438 20.16 14.38 18.19
CA GLU A 438 20.16 15.61 17.40
C GLU A 438 19.19 16.65 17.97
N LEU A 439 19.70 17.86 18.17
CA LEU A 439 18.93 19.06 18.55
C LEU A 439 19.21 20.18 17.56
N TYR A 440 18.18 20.64 16.87
CA TYR A 440 18.30 21.74 15.92
C TYR A 440 17.63 23.01 16.46
N LEU A 441 18.43 24.08 16.57
CA LEU A 441 18.02 25.41 17.06
C LEU A 441 18.43 26.53 16.08
N ILE A 442 18.64 26.21 14.82
CA ILE A 442 18.99 27.17 13.76
C ILE A 442 17.88 28.20 13.64
N ASP A 443 18.22 29.47 13.40
CA ASP A 443 17.29 30.61 13.31
C ASP A 443 16.45 30.81 14.60
N SER A 444 16.98 30.42 15.77
CA SER A 444 16.40 30.74 17.08
C SER A 444 17.26 31.82 17.78
N LEU A 445 16.67 32.49 18.78
CA LEU A 445 17.38 33.45 19.62
C LEU A 445 18.11 32.79 20.82
N VAL A 446 18.24 31.47 20.83
CA VAL A 446 18.85 30.69 21.92
C VAL A 446 20.35 30.77 21.79
N CYS A 447 21.01 31.35 22.81
CA CYS A 447 22.47 31.32 22.91
C CYS A 447 22.97 29.91 23.29
N ARG A 448 24.23 29.59 22.94
CA ARG A 448 24.84 28.28 23.20
C ARG A 448 24.90 27.97 24.70
N GLU A 449 25.17 28.98 25.51
CA GLU A 449 25.23 28.88 26.97
C GLU A 449 23.88 28.59 27.62
N CYS A 450 22.80 28.98 26.93
CA CYS A 450 21.42 28.74 27.35
C CYS A 450 20.96 27.30 27.11
N VAL A 451 21.74 26.50 26.38
CA VAL A 451 21.48 25.06 26.18
C VAL A 451 22.11 24.26 27.30
N PRO A 452 21.40 23.31 27.93
CA PRO A 452 21.94 22.41 28.93
C PRO A 452 23.25 21.77 28.47
N GLU A 453 24.28 21.76 29.34
CA GLU A 453 25.62 21.33 28.99
C GLU A 453 25.69 19.96 28.25
N PRO A 454 25.00 18.92 28.71
CA PRO A 454 25.04 17.61 28.03
C PRO A 454 24.57 17.63 26.58
N LEU A 455 23.76 18.63 26.17
CA LEU A 455 23.18 18.72 24.85
C LEU A 455 23.96 19.63 23.88
N ARG A 456 24.92 20.41 24.37
CA ARG A 456 25.66 21.39 23.56
C ARG A 456 26.44 20.75 22.41
N ALA A 457 26.95 19.52 22.61
CA ALA A 457 27.71 18.80 21.58
C ALA A 457 26.84 18.33 20.40
N ILE A 458 25.58 18.01 20.65
CA ILE A 458 24.61 17.50 19.64
C ILE A 458 23.72 18.61 19.10
N THR A 459 23.84 19.84 19.59
CA THR A 459 23.03 20.97 19.17
C THR A 459 23.62 21.62 17.92
N LYS A 460 22.77 21.80 16.90
CA LYS A 460 23.07 22.52 15.67
C LYS A 460 22.51 23.95 15.79
N PHE A 461 23.41 24.92 15.79
CA PHE A 461 23.12 26.35 15.71
C PHE A 461 23.36 26.83 14.27
N GLY A 462 22.71 27.94 13.83
CA GLY A 462 22.99 28.63 12.58
C GLY A 462 24.19 29.54 12.66
#